data_134cb9c77e4c361f0a075947dd4a854e
#
_entry.id   134cb9c77e4c361f0a075947dd4a854e
#
_cell.length_a   1.000
_cell.length_b   1.000
_cell.length_c   1.000
_cell.angle_alpha   90.00
_cell.angle_beta   90.00
_cell.angle_gamma   90.00
#
_symmetry.space_group_name_H-M   'P 1'
#
loop_
_entity.id
_entity.type
_entity.pdbx_description
1 polymer ?
#
loop_
_entity_poly.entity_id
_entity_poly.type
_entity_poly.pdbx_seq_one_letter_code
_entity_poly.pdbx_strand_id
1 'polypeptide(L)'
;YRPVPAEGLPRFFGGAVGFLGYDMVRYIERLPAGKGDAPVEDEAVFLLTDTLLIFDNIRHTLKIVACAMTGEGEDLREIYDGAVRRIDDMTSLLQAPLAGRAASAERKDQDRKPPLPFRSDMAPETYRAMVRTAREYIAAGDIIQVVLSQRLQRESAADPVDLYRALRHVNPSPYLFFLKIRDLCLIGSSPEVMVRTEEGIAELKPIAGTRRRGKNEQED
;
A
#
# COMPACT_ATOMS: atom_id res chain seq x y z
N TYR A 1 -19.63 -3.35 11.97
CA TYR A 1 -18.98 -4.10 13.06
C TYR A 1 -18.48 -3.10 14.11
N ARG A 2 -18.62 -3.47 15.39
CA ARG A 2 -18.08 -2.71 16.52
C ARG A 2 -17.03 -3.59 17.21
N PRO A 3 -15.74 -3.24 17.11
CA PRO A 3 -14.70 -4.02 17.77
C PRO A 3 -14.79 -3.83 19.29
N VAL A 4 -14.53 -4.90 20.03
CA VAL A 4 -14.31 -4.83 21.48
C VAL A 4 -12.81 -4.67 21.69
N PRO A 5 -12.34 -3.54 22.23
CA PRO A 5 -10.93 -3.34 22.52
C PRO A 5 -10.42 -4.38 23.51
N ALA A 6 -9.22 -4.89 23.26
CA ALA A 6 -8.53 -5.80 24.19
C ALA A 6 -7.16 -5.23 24.53
N GLU A 7 -6.80 -5.32 25.81
CA GLU A 7 -5.52 -4.83 26.29
C GLU A 7 -4.35 -5.55 25.59
N GLY A 8 -3.32 -4.80 25.27
CA GLY A 8 -2.11 -5.34 24.64
C GLY A 8 -2.21 -5.61 23.14
N LEU A 9 -3.32 -5.30 22.48
CA LEU A 9 -3.44 -5.30 21.03
C LEU A 9 -3.06 -3.94 20.43
N PRO A 10 -2.52 -3.90 19.19
CA PRO A 10 -2.30 -2.65 18.48
C PRO A 10 -3.63 -2.04 18.04
N ARG A 11 -3.58 -0.82 17.48
CA ARG A 11 -4.76 -0.13 16.96
C ARG A 11 -5.51 -0.94 15.90
N PHE A 12 -4.79 -1.59 15.01
CA PHE A 12 -5.38 -2.47 14.01
C PHE A 12 -5.18 -3.93 14.42
N PHE A 13 -6.26 -4.59 14.74
CA PHE A 13 -6.30 -6.01 15.09
C PHE A 13 -7.40 -6.79 14.34
N GLY A 14 -8.02 -6.18 13.35
CA GLY A 14 -9.05 -6.71 12.46
C GLY A 14 -9.77 -5.59 11.74
N GLY A 15 -10.50 -5.91 10.68
CA GLY A 15 -11.27 -4.95 9.91
C GLY A 15 -11.06 -5.09 8.40
N ALA A 16 -11.30 -4.03 7.65
CA ALA A 16 -11.17 -4.02 6.20
C ALA A 16 -9.85 -3.37 5.78
N VAL A 17 -9.08 -4.06 4.94
CA VAL A 17 -7.85 -3.57 4.33
C VAL A 17 -7.97 -3.67 2.82
N GLY A 18 -7.62 -2.61 2.11
CA GLY A 18 -7.74 -2.60 0.67
C GLY A 18 -7.22 -1.33 0.04
N PHE A 19 -7.76 -1.02 -1.12
CA PHE A 19 -7.42 0.20 -1.83
C PHE A 19 -8.64 0.83 -2.49
N LEU A 20 -8.54 2.13 -2.71
CA LEU A 20 -9.40 2.92 -3.57
C LEU A 20 -8.55 3.41 -4.74
N GLY A 21 -8.97 3.13 -5.97
CA GLY A 21 -8.34 3.65 -7.18
C GLY A 21 -8.51 5.18 -7.27
N TYR A 22 -7.64 5.82 -8.04
CA TYR A 22 -7.67 7.28 -8.17
C TYR A 22 -9.02 7.80 -8.71
N ASP A 23 -9.65 7.08 -9.63
CA ASP A 23 -10.91 7.48 -10.25
C ASP A 23 -12.12 7.35 -9.33
N MET A 24 -11.99 6.76 -8.14
CA MET A 24 -13.02 6.78 -7.10
C MET A 24 -13.45 8.21 -6.71
N VAL A 25 -12.58 9.19 -6.93
CA VAL A 25 -12.92 10.61 -6.75
C VAL A 25 -14.15 11.04 -7.57
N ARG A 26 -14.42 10.39 -8.71
CA ARG A 26 -15.57 10.67 -9.59
C ARG A 26 -16.93 10.34 -8.96
N TYR A 27 -16.95 9.47 -7.95
CA TYR A 27 -18.15 9.18 -7.16
C TYR A 27 -18.42 10.24 -6.08
N ILE A 28 -17.43 11.06 -5.78
CA ILE A 28 -17.50 12.10 -4.73
C ILE A 28 -17.58 13.49 -5.36
N GLU A 29 -16.80 13.76 -6.41
CA GLU A 29 -16.64 15.06 -7.04
C GLU A 29 -17.13 15.06 -8.50
N ARG A 30 -17.67 16.18 -8.96
CA ARG A 30 -18.06 16.39 -10.35
C ARG A 30 -16.85 16.80 -11.18
N LEU A 31 -16.15 15.84 -11.72
CA LEU A 31 -15.00 16.08 -12.58
C LEU A 31 -15.38 15.94 -14.07
N PRO A 32 -14.72 16.70 -14.98
CA PRO A 32 -14.87 16.49 -16.40
C PRO A 32 -14.60 15.05 -16.77
N ALA A 33 -15.39 14.51 -17.72
CA ALA A 33 -15.12 13.19 -18.26
C ALA A 33 -13.72 13.18 -18.89
N GLY A 34 -12.79 12.40 -18.33
CA GLY A 34 -11.51 12.15 -18.97
C GLY A 34 -11.74 11.46 -20.31
N LYS A 35 -10.87 11.66 -21.28
CA LYS A 35 -10.84 10.84 -22.50
C LYS A 35 -10.38 9.45 -22.06
N GLY A 36 -11.39 8.59 -21.76
CA GLY A 36 -11.23 7.40 -20.96
C GLY A 36 -10.33 6.34 -21.56
N ASP A 37 -9.42 5.89 -20.75
CA ASP A 37 -9.05 4.49 -20.74
C ASP A 37 -10.19 3.73 -20.02
N ALA A 38 -10.47 2.51 -20.49
CA ALA A 38 -11.42 1.64 -19.81
C ALA A 38 -11.00 1.53 -18.33
N PRO A 39 -11.96 1.50 -17.39
CA PRO A 39 -11.63 1.37 -15.98
C PRO A 39 -10.75 0.13 -15.78
N VAL A 40 -9.71 0.28 -14.97
CA VAL A 40 -8.99 -0.87 -14.40
C VAL A 40 -10.05 -1.71 -13.71
N GLU A 41 -10.02 -3.03 -13.88
CA GLU A 41 -11.09 -3.97 -13.57
C GLU A 41 -11.77 -3.79 -12.21
N ASP A 42 -11.06 -3.27 -11.19
CA ASP A 42 -11.61 -2.98 -9.86
C ASP A 42 -11.17 -1.58 -9.38
N GLU A 43 -12.10 -0.65 -9.23
CA GLU A 43 -11.83 0.70 -8.70
C GLU A 43 -11.64 0.73 -7.19
N ALA A 44 -12.20 -0.24 -6.48
CA ALA A 44 -12.06 -0.39 -5.04
C ALA A 44 -12.15 -1.86 -4.65
N VAL A 45 -11.21 -2.32 -3.83
CA VAL A 45 -11.24 -3.69 -3.28
C VAL A 45 -10.84 -3.66 -1.82
N PHE A 46 -11.63 -4.34 -0.98
CA PHE A 46 -11.35 -4.51 0.43
C PHE A 46 -11.38 -5.98 0.82
N LEU A 47 -10.40 -6.39 1.58
CA LEU A 47 -10.33 -7.69 2.24
C LEU A 47 -10.80 -7.50 3.68
N LEU A 48 -11.77 -8.29 4.11
CA LEU A 48 -12.12 -8.38 5.52
C LEU A 48 -11.09 -9.29 6.21
N THR A 49 -10.29 -8.69 7.08
CA THR A 49 -9.23 -9.39 7.81
C THR A 49 -9.74 -9.73 9.20
N ASP A 50 -10.02 -11.00 9.44
CA ASP A 50 -10.49 -11.54 10.71
C ASP A 50 -9.41 -12.32 11.47
N THR A 51 -8.30 -12.65 10.81
CA THR A 51 -7.17 -13.38 11.39
C THR A 51 -5.87 -12.70 11.00
N LEU A 52 -5.05 -12.33 11.99
CA LEU A 52 -3.84 -11.54 11.80
C LEU A 52 -2.65 -12.09 12.55
N LEU A 53 -1.47 -11.93 11.94
CA LEU A 53 -0.17 -12.05 12.61
C LEU A 53 0.38 -10.64 12.88
N ILE A 54 0.71 -10.37 14.14
CA ILE A 54 1.20 -9.07 14.58
C ILE A 54 2.62 -9.23 15.11
N PHE A 55 3.58 -8.64 14.40
CA PHE A 55 4.98 -8.61 14.82
C PHE A 55 5.24 -7.36 15.65
N ASP A 56 5.43 -7.53 16.95
CA ASP A 56 5.83 -6.46 17.85
C ASP A 56 7.37 -6.44 17.93
N ASN A 57 7.97 -5.58 17.13
CA ASN A 57 9.43 -5.47 17.06
C ASN A 57 10.06 -4.82 18.30
N ILE A 58 9.26 -4.13 19.11
CA ILE A 58 9.74 -3.50 20.34
C ILE A 58 9.82 -4.54 21.46
N ARG A 59 8.77 -5.36 21.59
CA ARG A 59 8.70 -6.42 22.60
C ARG A 59 9.27 -7.75 22.13
N HIS A 60 9.67 -7.85 20.85
CA HIS A 60 10.13 -9.09 20.22
C HIS A 60 9.12 -10.25 20.38
N THR A 61 7.85 -9.94 20.21
CA THR A 61 6.76 -10.92 20.31
C THR A 61 5.99 -11.03 19.01
N LEU A 62 5.45 -12.21 18.74
CA LEU A 62 4.48 -12.47 17.70
C LEU A 62 3.14 -12.77 18.35
N LYS A 63 2.10 -12.06 17.93
CA LYS A 63 0.73 -12.31 18.38
C LYS A 63 -0.09 -12.84 17.22
N ILE A 64 -0.89 -13.85 17.48
CA ILE A 64 -1.91 -14.35 16.54
C ILE A 64 -3.25 -13.89 17.10
N VAL A 65 -4.02 -13.19 16.28
CA VAL A 65 -5.33 -12.66 16.64
C VAL A 65 -6.35 -13.21 15.67
N ALA A 66 -7.43 -13.79 16.20
CA ALA A 66 -8.60 -14.16 15.41
C ALA A 66 -9.83 -13.43 15.96
N CYS A 67 -10.51 -12.67 15.12
CA CYS A 67 -11.72 -11.95 15.48
C CYS A 67 -12.92 -12.91 15.46
N ALA A 68 -13.58 -13.03 16.59
CA ALA A 68 -14.87 -13.69 16.69
C ALA A 68 -15.96 -12.67 16.36
N MET A 69 -16.58 -12.79 15.20
CA MET A 69 -17.70 -11.92 14.79
C MET A 69 -19.01 -12.53 15.28
N THR A 70 -19.73 -11.80 16.10
CA THR A 70 -20.98 -12.27 16.70
C THR A 70 -22.19 -11.52 16.15
N GLY A 71 -23.28 -12.23 15.89
CA GLY A 71 -24.60 -11.70 15.52
C GLY A 71 -25.67 -12.07 16.55
N GLU A 72 -26.87 -11.53 16.37
CA GLU A 72 -28.00 -11.89 17.22
C GLU A 72 -28.45 -13.35 16.95
N GLY A 73 -28.59 -14.12 18.03
CA GLY A 73 -29.06 -15.50 17.95
C GLY A 73 -28.05 -16.56 17.54
N GLU A 74 -26.78 -16.18 17.39
CA GLU A 74 -25.68 -17.11 17.05
C GLU A 74 -25.15 -17.82 18.31
N ASP A 75 -24.64 -19.04 18.12
CA ASP A 75 -23.98 -19.80 19.18
C ASP A 75 -22.58 -19.23 19.46
N LEU A 76 -22.46 -18.47 20.54
CA LEU A 76 -21.20 -17.83 20.94
C LEU A 76 -20.09 -18.87 21.19
N ARG A 77 -20.45 -20.09 21.60
CA ARG A 77 -19.47 -21.14 21.84
C ARG A 77 -18.88 -21.65 20.54
N GLU A 78 -19.71 -21.87 19.53
CA GLU A 78 -19.26 -22.30 18.21
C GLU A 78 -18.35 -21.23 17.54
N ILE A 79 -18.76 -19.97 17.64
CA ILE A 79 -17.98 -18.83 17.12
C ILE A 79 -16.60 -18.74 17.80
N TYR A 80 -16.56 -18.87 19.13
CA TYR A 80 -15.31 -18.87 19.88
C TYR A 80 -14.42 -20.05 19.50
N ASP A 81 -14.96 -21.26 19.48
CA ASP A 81 -14.20 -22.45 19.10
C ASP A 81 -13.70 -22.35 17.64
N GLY A 82 -14.45 -21.69 16.77
CA GLY A 82 -14.01 -21.34 15.41
C GLY A 82 -12.82 -20.37 15.38
N ALA A 83 -12.82 -19.37 16.23
CA ALA A 83 -11.69 -18.43 16.35
C ALA A 83 -10.44 -19.14 16.90
N VAL A 84 -10.59 -19.99 17.90
CA VAL A 84 -9.51 -20.80 18.46
C VAL A 84 -8.88 -21.70 17.38
N ARG A 85 -9.69 -22.41 16.61
CA ARG A 85 -9.19 -23.23 15.49
C ARG A 85 -8.35 -22.43 14.51
N ARG A 86 -8.76 -21.22 14.13
CA ARG A 86 -7.95 -20.36 13.23
C ARG A 86 -6.60 -19.98 13.84
N ILE A 87 -6.52 -19.78 15.16
CA ILE A 87 -5.26 -19.52 15.86
C ILE A 87 -4.37 -20.75 15.82
N ASP A 88 -4.93 -21.95 16.09
CA ASP A 88 -4.20 -23.21 16.08
C ASP A 88 -3.67 -23.56 14.69
N ASP A 89 -4.47 -23.36 13.66
CA ASP A 89 -4.07 -23.56 12.26
C ASP A 89 -2.89 -22.65 11.88
N MET A 90 -2.98 -21.36 12.27
CA MET A 90 -1.91 -20.39 12.01
C MET A 90 -0.64 -20.73 12.79
N THR A 91 -0.79 -21.20 14.04
CA THR A 91 0.33 -21.65 14.87
C THR A 91 1.03 -22.85 14.23
N SER A 92 0.25 -23.81 13.77
CA SER A 92 0.76 -25.00 13.07
C SER A 92 1.51 -24.63 11.79
N LEU A 93 0.96 -23.69 11.01
CA LEU A 93 1.60 -23.17 9.79
C LEU A 93 2.96 -22.51 10.09
N LEU A 94 3.06 -21.74 11.18
CA LEU A 94 4.29 -21.07 11.58
C LEU A 94 5.37 -22.05 12.09
N GLN A 95 4.96 -23.17 12.68
CA GLN A 95 5.87 -24.22 13.17
C GLN A 95 6.29 -25.18 12.06
N ALA A 96 5.58 -25.20 10.93
CA ALA A 96 5.92 -26.07 9.82
C ALA A 96 7.30 -25.69 9.26
N PRO A 97 8.12 -26.70 8.88
CA PRO A 97 9.38 -26.44 8.21
C PRO A 97 9.12 -25.59 6.95
N LEU A 98 9.91 -24.56 6.73
CA LEU A 98 9.85 -23.80 5.49
C LEU A 98 10.09 -24.80 4.35
N ALA A 99 9.03 -25.17 3.62
CA ALA A 99 9.18 -25.90 2.37
C ALA A 99 10.19 -25.12 1.54
N GLY A 100 11.36 -25.75 1.26
CA GLY A 100 12.53 -25.10 0.73
C GLY A 100 12.21 -24.16 -0.42
N ARG A 101 12.01 -22.89 -0.10
CA ARG A 101 12.23 -21.86 -1.08
C ARG A 101 13.73 -21.95 -1.31
N ALA A 102 14.13 -22.69 -2.34
CA ALA A 102 15.52 -22.69 -2.75
C ALA A 102 15.94 -21.23 -2.74
N ALA A 103 16.85 -20.88 -1.84
CA ALA A 103 17.41 -19.55 -1.79
C ALA A 103 17.62 -19.19 -3.24
N SER A 104 16.95 -18.13 -3.72
CA SER A 104 17.00 -17.77 -5.14
C SER A 104 18.46 -17.78 -5.47
N ALA A 105 18.88 -18.84 -6.19
CA ALA A 105 20.27 -19.25 -6.34
C ALA A 105 21.04 -17.96 -6.62
N GLU A 106 22.10 -17.71 -5.88
CA GLU A 106 23.00 -16.61 -6.08
C GLU A 106 23.12 -16.39 -7.58
N ARG A 107 22.32 -15.42 -8.10
CA ARG A 107 22.42 -15.08 -9.52
C ARG A 107 23.84 -14.58 -9.66
N LYS A 108 24.71 -15.42 -10.18
CA LYS A 108 26.05 -15.02 -10.53
C LYS A 108 25.89 -13.75 -11.36
N ASP A 109 26.56 -12.72 -10.96
CA ASP A 109 26.51 -11.36 -11.59
C ASP A 109 26.69 -11.40 -13.12
N GLN A 110 27.18 -12.51 -13.64
CA GLN A 110 27.41 -12.79 -15.06
C GLN A 110 26.10 -13.00 -15.88
N ASP A 111 24.97 -13.29 -15.24
CA ASP A 111 23.69 -13.50 -15.92
C ASP A 111 22.78 -12.25 -15.90
N ARG A 112 23.29 -11.09 -15.53
CA ARG A 112 22.53 -9.83 -15.58
C ARG A 112 22.26 -9.44 -17.03
N LYS A 113 21.14 -9.91 -17.56
CA LYS A 113 20.60 -9.31 -18.78
C LYS A 113 20.38 -7.82 -18.54
N PRO A 114 20.68 -6.97 -19.52
CA PRO A 114 20.39 -5.54 -19.40
C PRO A 114 18.92 -5.35 -19.01
N PRO A 115 18.64 -4.39 -18.12
CA PRO A 115 17.25 -4.16 -17.70
C PRO A 115 16.40 -3.82 -18.93
N LEU A 116 15.24 -4.49 -19.05
CA LEU A 116 14.27 -4.17 -20.09
C LEU A 116 13.87 -2.69 -19.97
N PRO A 117 13.69 -1.99 -21.10
CA PRO A 117 13.29 -0.58 -21.06
C PRO A 117 11.90 -0.43 -20.45
N PHE A 118 11.68 0.68 -19.75
CA PHE A 118 10.35 1.08 -19.33
C PHE A 118 9.59 1.69 -20.52
N ARG A 119 8.30 1.37 -20.60
CA ARG A 119 7.36 2.03 -21.50
C ARG A 119 6.55 3.05 -20.70
N SER A 120 6.59 4.31 -21.11
CA SER A 120 5.73 5.35 -20.54
C SER A 120 4.40 5.41 -21.32
N ASP A 121 3.34 5.80 -20.63
CA ASP A 121 2.02 6.07 -21.21
C ASP A 121 1.96 7.43 -21.93
N MET A 122 2.96 8.28 -21.75
CA MET A 122 3.04 9.59 -22.39
C MET A 122 4.46 9.93 -22.89
N ALA A 123 4.53 10.84 -23.86
CA ALA A 123 5.79 11.36 -24.34
C ALA A 123 6.46 12.31 -23.31
N PRO A 124 7.80 12.38 -23.24
CA PRO A 124 8.50 13.27 -22.33
C PRO A 124 8.11 14.75 -22.51
N GLU A 125 7.83 15.17 -23.74
CA GLU A 125 7.41 16.54 -24.07
C GLU A 125 6.06 16.88 -23.47
N THR A 126 5.13 15.92 -23.43
CA THR A 126 3.81 16.08 -22.79
C THR A 126 3.98 16.31 -21.30
N TYR A 127 4.81 15.48 -20.63
CA TYR A 127 5.07 15.66 -19.20
C TYR A 127 5.71 17.02 -18.89
N ARG A 128 6.70 17.43 -19.71
CA ARG A 128 7.33 18.75 -19.56
C ARG A 128 6.36 19.91 -19.78
N ALA A 129 5.41 19.76 -20.70
CA ALA A 129 4.33 20.76 -20.90
C ALA A 129 3.44 20.86 -19.66
N MET A 130 3.01 19.72 -19.10
CA MET A 130 2.24 19.69 -17.85
C MET A 130 2.97 20.42 -16.70
N VAL A 131 4.29 20.23 -16.57
CA VAL A 131 5.10 20.94 -15.56
C VAL A 131 5.10 22.46 -15.80
N ARG A 132 5.22 22.92 -17.05
CA ARG A 132 5.15 24.37 -17.35
C ARG A 132 3.81 24.95 -16.98
N THR A 133 2.72 24.33 -17.41
CA THR A 133 1.36 24.77 -17.08
C THR A 133 1.12 24.79 -15.56
N ALA A 134 1.58 23.76 -14.85
CA ALA A 134 1.48 23.72 -13.39
C ALA A 134 2.20 24.90 -12.72
N ARG A 135 3.38 25.27 -13.21
CA ARG A 135 4.13 26.44 -12.72
C ARG A 135 3.39 27.74 -12.99
N GLU A 136 2.72 27.86 -14.13
CA GLU A 136 1.89 29.03 -14.47
C GLU A 136 0.71 29.18 -13.50
N TYR A 137 0.01 28.09 -13.17
CA TYR A 137 -1.08 28.10 -12.18
C TYR A 137 -0.58 28.45 -10.77
N ILE A 138 0.60 27.97 -10.36
CA ILE A 138 1.20 28.32 -9.08
C ILE A 138 1.56 29.82 -9.05
N ALA A 139 2.16 30.33 -10.13
CA ALA A 139 2.53 31.76 -10.22
C ALA A 139 1.32 32.69 -10.28
N ALA A 140 0.19 32.23 -10.87
CA ALA A 140 -1.08 32.97 -10.88
C ALA A 140 -1.80 32.95 -9.53
N GLY A 141 -1.43 32.05 -8.62
CA GLY A 141 -2.09 31.87 -7.34
C GLY A 141 -3.34 30.98 -7.38
N ASP A 142 -3.56 30.28 -8.50
CA ASP A 142 -4.70 29.38 -8.67
C ASP A 142 -4.54 28.09 -7.84
N ILE A 143 -3.30 27.64 -7.66
CA ILE A 143 -2.94 26.48 -6.85
C ILE A 143 -1.66 26.73 -6.05
N ILE A 144 -1.52 26.03 -4.94
CA ILE A 144 -0.29 26.06 -4.12
C ILE A 144 0.63 24.90 -4.51
N GLN A 145 0.03 23.76 -4.81
CA GLN A 145 0.73 22.51 -5.11
C GLN A 145 -0.10 21.65 -6.06
N VAL A 146 0.59 20.91 -6.93
CA VAL A 146 -0.02 19.86 -7.74
C VAL A 146 0.96 18.71 -7.90
N VAL A 147 0.45 17.49 -7.86
CA VAL A 147 1.22 16.28 -8.13
C VAL A 147 0.92 15.81 -9.55
N LEU A 148 1.95 15.83 -10.39
CA LEU A 148 1.88 15.31 -11.75
C LEU A 148 2.34 13.87 -11.77
N SER A 149 1.63 12.99 -12.48
CA SER A 149 1.96 11.59 -12.56
C SER A 149 2.11 11.10 -13.99
N GLN A 150 2.87 10.03 -14.16
CA GLN A 150 2.95 9.25 -15.39
C GLN A 150 3.04 7.78 -15.01
N ARG A 151 2.52 6.92 -15.87
CA ARG A 151 2.60 5.48 -15.68
C ARG A 151 3.79 4.92 -16.47
N LEU A 152 4.64 4.20 -15.76
CA LEU A 152 5.74 3.45 -16.35
C LEU A 152 5.44 1.96 -16.26
N GLN A 153 5.57 1.26 -17.37
CA GLN A 153 5.31 -0.16 -17.48
C GLN A 153 6.56 -0.92 -17.88
N ARG A 154 6.71 -2.11 -17.34
CA ARG A 154 7.80 -3.02 -17.66
C ARG A 154 7.37 -4.45 -17.39
N GLU A 155 7.69 -5.35 -18.31
CA GLU A 155 7.59 -6.78 -18.06
C GLU A 155 8.64 -7.23 -17.05
N SER A 156 8.25 -8.09 -16.14
CA SER A 156 9.13 -8.64 -15.12
C SER A 156 8.74 -10.06 -14.77
N ALA A 157 9.74 -10.93 -14.70
CA ALA A 157 9.58 -12.29 -14.16
C ALA A 157 9.95 -12.38 -12.66
N ALA A 158 10.18 -11.23 -12.00
CA ALA A 158 10.52 -11.21 -10.59
C ALA A 158 9.32 -11.57 -9.73
N ASP A 159 9.57 -12.37 -8.70
CA ASP A 159 8.56 -12.68 -7.68
C ASP A 159 8.14 -11.37 -6.97
N PRO A 160 6.84 -11.09 -6.82
CA PRO A 160 6.35 -9.89 -6.16
C PRO A 160 6.90 -9.68 -4.74
N VAL A 161 7.11 -10.76 -3.97
CA VAL A 161 7.70 -10.68 -2.63
C VAL A 161 9.16 -10.23 -2.68
N ASP A 162 9.90 -10.65 -3.70
CA ASP A 162 11.29 -10.20 -3.87
C ASP A 162 11.35 -8.73 -4.32
N LEU A 163 10.38 -8.27 -5.12
CA LEU A 163 10.22 -6.84 -5.42
C LEU A 163 9.93 -6.03 -4.15
N TYR A 164 9.04 -6.50 -3.29
CA TYR A 164 8.76 -5.86 -2.01
C TYR A 164 10.00 -5.79 -1.11
N ARG A 165 10.76 -6.89 -1.03
CA ARG A 165 12.02 -6.92 -0.26
C ARG A 165 13.05 -5.94 -0.79
N ALA A 166 13.19 -5.84 -2.11
CA ALA A 166 14.06 -4.86 -2.74
C ALA A 166 13.62 -3.43 -2.46
N LEU A 167 12.32 -3.15 -2.59
CA LEU A 167 11.75 -1.83 -2.30
C LEU A 167 11.99 -1.43 -0.84
N ARG A 168 11.78 -2.34 0.09
CA ARG A 168 12.01 -2.13 1.52
C ARG A 168 13.48 -1.77 1.82
N HIS A 169 14.42 -2.29 1.04
CA HIS A 169 15.84 -1.98 1.19
C HIS A 169 16.21 -0.64 0.56
N VAL A 170 15.68 -0.35 -0.62
CA VAL A 170 16.02 0.86 -1.41
C VAL A 170 15.34 2.10 -0.86
N ASN A 171 14.09 1.97 -0.42
CA ASN A 171 13.26 3.06 0.07
C ASN A 171 12.52 2.67 1.35
N PRO A 172 13.21 2.55 2.49
CA PRO A 172 12.56 2.24 3.76
C PRO A 172 11.62 3.37 4.17
N SER A 173 10.38 3.02 4.49
CA SER A 173 9.34 3.94 4.89
C SER A 173 8.53 3.33 6.03
N PRO A 174 7.92 4.14 6.92
CA PRO A 174 7.04 3.62 7.97
C PRO A 174 5.76 2.99 7.43
N TYR A 175 5.38 3.27 6.19
CA TYR A 175 4.13 2.77 5.56
C TYR A 175 4.43 1.93 4.33
N LEU A 176 5.15 0.84 4.54
CA LEU A 176 5.36 -0.19 3.53
C LEU A 176 4.16 -1.12 3.50
N PHE A 177 3.70 -1.46 2.30
CA PHE A 177 2.61 -2.40 2.13
C PHE A 177 2.85 -3.39 0.98
N PHE A 178 2.29 -4.56 1.14
CA PHE A 178 2.18 -5.60 0.14
C PHE A 178 0.77 -6.18 0.21
N LEU A 179 -0.06 -5.88 -0.76
CA LEU A 179 -1.43 -6.40 -0.87
C LEU A 179 -1.51 -7.35 -2.05
N LYS A 180 -1.84 -8.60 -1.78
CA LYS A 180 -2.12 -9.59 -2.81
C LYS A 180 -3.63 -9.85 -2.84
N ILE A 181 -4.26 -9.46 -3.94
CA ILE A 181 -5.70 -9.58 -4.14
C ILE A 181 -5.91 -10.29 -5.47
N ARG A 182 -6.30 -11.57 -5.45
CA ARG A 182 -6.34 -12.44 -6.65
C ARG A 182 -5.00 -12.42 -7.39
N ASP A 183 -4.99 -11.96 -8.63
CA ASP A 183 -3.80 -11.85 -9.48
C ASP A 183 -3.09 -10.49 -9.37
N LEU A 184 -3.69 -9.53 -8.67
CA LEU A 184 -3.14 -8.21 -8.45
C LEU A 184 -2.23 -8.21 -7.20
N CYS A 185 -1.01 -7.68 -7.34
CA CYS A 185 -0.13 -7.38 -6.23
C CYS A 185 0.16 -5.87 -6.21
N LEU A 186 -0.29 -5.20 -5.16
CA LEU A 186 0.07 -3.80 -4.88
C LEU A 186 1.23 -3.78 -3.90
N ILE A 187 2.32 -3.14 -4.31
CA ILE A 187 3.56 -3.03 -3.54
C ILE A 187 3.91 -1.56 -3.43
N GLY A 188 4.06 -1.07 -2.21
CA GLY A 188 4.34 0.34 -2.04
C GLY A 188 5.16 0.68 -0.81
N SER A 189 5.76 1.86 -0.86
CA SER A 189 6.51 2.48 0.22
C SER A 189 6.07 3.93 0.29
N SER A 190 5.12 4.24 1.18
CA SER A 190 4.60 5.59 1.34
C SER A 190 5.28 6.30 2.51
N PRO A 191 5.72 7.55 2.35
CA PRO A 191 6.29 8.33 3.43
C PRO A 191 5.24 8.93 4.37
N GLU A 192 3.96 8.98 3.96
CA GLU A 192 2.95 9.83 4.56
C GLU A 192 1.60 9.13 4.65
N VAL A 193 0.89 9.39 5.73
CA VAL A 193 -0.53 9.07 5.90
C VAL A 193 -1.37 10.18 5.31
N MET A 194 -2.26 9.88 4.39
CA MET A 194 -3.17 10.86 3.80
C MET A 194 -4.12 11.43 4.86
N VAL A 195 -4.81 10.55 5.57
CA VAL A 195 -5.70 10.90 6.67
C VAL A 195 -5.80 9.73 7.64
N ARG A 196 -5.86 10.03 8.93
CA ARG A 196 -6.17 9.09 10.00
C ARG A 196 -7.39 9.57 10.75
N THR A 197 -8.34 8.70 10.99
CA THR A 197 -9.48 9.00 11.87
C THR A 197 -9.46 8.05 13.05
N GLU A 198 -9.46 8.60 14.27
CA GLU A 198 -9.44 7.83 15.51
C GLU A 198 -10.28 8.59 16.55
N GLU A 199 -11.19 7.90 17.24
CA GLU A 199 -12.06 8.46 18.27
C GLU A 199 -12.83 9.73 17.82
N GLY A 200 -13.23 9.78 16.53
CA GLY A 200 -13.94 10.93 15.96
C GLY A 200 -13.04 12.12 15.58
N ILE A 201 -11.72 12.00 15.75
CA ILE A 201 -10.74 13.02 15.37
C ILE A 201 -10.08 12.61 14.05
N ALA A 202 -10.07 13.51 13.08
CA ALA A 202 -9.33 13.35 11.82
C ALA A 202 -7.97 14.04 11.93
N GLU A 203 -6.90 13.29 11.72
CA GLU A 203 -5.51 13.77 11.72
C GLU A 203 -4.96 13.76 10.30
N LEU A 204 -4.43 14.90 9.86
CA LEU A 204 -3.70 15.06 8.60
C LEU A 204 -2.29 15.58 8.93
N LYS A 205 -1.29 15.05 8.20
CA LYS A 205 0.11 15.52 8.31
C LYS A 205 0.62 15.87 6.93
N PRO A 206 0.17 17.00 6.36
CA PRO A 206 0.58 17.38 5.01
C PRO A 206 2.08 17.68 5.00
N ILE A 207 2.80 17.08 4.06
CA ILE A 207 4.19 17.37 3.77
C ILE A 207 4.32 17.86 2.33
N ALA A 208 5.28 18.77 2.12
CA ALA A 208 5.66 19.21 0.79
C ALA A 208 7.00 18.61 0.38
N GLY A 209 7.25 18.56 -0.93
CA GLY A 209 8.56 18.13 -1.42
C GLY A 209 9.67 19.06 -0.96
N THR A 210 10.85 18.50 -0.66
CA THR A 210 12.04 19.25 -0.27
C THR A 210 13.12 19.11 -1.33
N ARG A 211 13.77 20.20 -1.69
CA ARG A 211 14.91 20.24 -2.59
C ARG A 211 16.04 21.02 -1.96
N ARG A 212 17.27 20.67 -2.32
CA ARG A 212 18.44 21.46 -1.88
C ARG A 212 18.35 22.85 -2.53
N ARG A 213 18.70 23.87 -1.76
CA ARG A 213 18.89 25.20 -2.28
C ARG A 213 19.98 25.23 -3.34
N GLY A 214 19.80 26.07 -4.35
CA GLY A 214 20.87 26.42 -5.27
C GLY A 214 22.01 27.14 -4.55
N LYS A 215 23.20 27.22 -5.20
CA LYS A 215 24.34 27.95 -4.66
C LYS A 215 24.16 29.46 -4.73
N ASN A 216 23.24 29.92 -5.57
CA ASN A 216 22.88 31.31 -5.80
C ASN A 216 21.41 31.38 -6.27
N GLU A 217 20.82 32.58 -6.36
CA GLU A 217 19.43 32.78 -6.80
C GLU A 217 19.12 32.26 -8.21
N GLN A 218 20.13 32.15 -9.10
CA GLN A 218 19.93 31.65 -10.46
C GLN A 218 19.83 30.11 -10.51
N GLU A 219 20.46 29.42 -9.55
CA GLU A 219 20.39 27.97 -9.44
C GLU A 219 19.18 27.52 -8.58
N ASP A 220 18.58 28.42 -7.78
CA ASP A 220 17.47 28.16 -6.88
C ASP A 220 16.13 28.28 -7.63
#